data_9f10ca4e08360e7b11dacae991b5f244
#
_entry.id   9f10ca4e08360e7b11dacae991b5f244
#
_cell.length_a   1.000
_cell.length_b   1.000
_cell.length_c   1.000
_cell.angle_alpha   90.00
_cell.angle_beta   90.00
_cell.angle_gamma   90.00
#
_symmetry.space_group_name_H-M   'P 1'
#
loop_
_entity.id
_entity.type
_entity.pdbx_description
1 polymer ?
#
loop_
_entity_poly.entity_id
_entity_poly.type
_entity_poly.pdbx_seq_one_letter_code
_entity_poly.pdbx_strand_id
1 'polypeptide(L)'
;MAFHYFDPQSLLPKGVKPPPGIHNFPLACARLLRPKSGGQSARALDLGCAVGRSSFELARFVSTVVGIDFSRSFIRAANQLQKKGMIKFRLREEGNATRPVVARVPPKIDRARVSFRKGDALHLPKNLGSFDLVLAANLIDRLPDPKKFLAKLLPDLVSPKGHLLLTSPYTWTSEYTPKSKWFQDSFATLKKLLRPHFRLIHRQHLPFVLREHRRKFQYTFADATLWQKI
;
A
#
# COMPACT_ATOMS: atom_id res chain seq x y z
N MET A 1 -9.99 1.22 -7.19
CA MET A 1 -9.97 2.69 -7.43
C MET A 1 -10.68 3.46 -6.31
N ALA A 2 -11.94 3.21 -5.99
CA ALA A 2 -12.68 3.94 -4.96
C ALA A 2 -12.00 3.90 -3.58
N PHE A 3 -11.60 2.73 -3.11
CA PHE A 3 -10.85 2.52 -1.87
C PHE A 3 -9.62 3.45 -1.73
N HIS A 4 -8.93 3.72 -2.84
CA HIS A 4 -7.71 4.52 -2.83
C HIS A 4 -7.95 6.03 -2.83
N TYR A 5 -8.98 6.50 -3.55
CA TYR A 5 -9.09 7.92 -3.87
C TYR A 5 -10.28 8.64 -3.22
N PHE A 6 -11.18 7.91 -2.59
CA PHE A 6 -12.33 8.52 -1.92
C PHE A 6 -12.21 8.43 -0.41
N ASP A 7 -12.70 9.45 0.25
CA ASP A 7 -12.91 9.40 1.68
C ASP A 7 -13.97 8.32 1.99
N PRO A 8 -13.73 7.44 2.98
CA PRO A 8 -14.67 6.38 3.34
C PRO A 8 -16.10 6.88 3.59
N GLN A 9 -16.26 8.06 4.22
CA GLN A 9 -17.58 8.67 4.45
C GLN A 9 -18.32 8.94 3.15
N SER A 10 -17.61 9.37 2.10
CA SER A 10 -18.21 9.67 0.78
C SER A 10 -18.67 8.44 0.00
N LEU A 11 -18.23 7.26 0.41
CA LEU A 11 -18.60 5.98 -0.19
C LEU A 11 -19.86 5.35 0.45
N LEU A 12 -20.20 5.77 1.66
CA LEU A 12 -21.33 5.28 2.42
C LEU A 12 -22.66 5.93 1.99
N PRO A 13 -23.80 5.27 2.23
CA PRO A 13 -25.10 5.89 2.02
C PRO A 13 -25.28 7.15 2.87
N LYS A 14 -26.11 8.09 2.40
CA LYS A 14 -26.44 9.32 3.16
C LYS A 14 -26.99 8.95 4.54
N GLY A 15 -26.47 9.60 5.59
CA GLY A 15 -26.86 9.35 6.98
C GLY A 15 -26.14 8.21 7.68
N VAL A 16 -25.40 7.37 6.95
CA VAL A 16 -24.57 6.31 7.53
C VAL A 16 -23.17 6.85 7.83
N LYS A 17 -22.71 6.68 9.07
CA LYS A 17 -21.34 7.04 9.46
C LYS A 17 -20.42 5.82 9.39
N PRO A 18 -19.15 5.98 9.00
CA PRO A 18 -18.19 4.89 9.11
C PRO A 18 -17.93 4.57 10.58
N PRO A 19 -17.51 3.33 10.90
CA PRO A 19 -16.99 3.02 12.21
C PRO A 19 -15.85 3.99 12.62
N PRO A 20 -15.67 4.26 13.93
CA PRO A 20 -14.61 5.16 14.41
C PRO A 20 -13.21 4.76 13.92
N GLY A 21 -12.34 5.75 13.72
CA GLY A 21 -10.93 5.52 13.33
C GLY A 21 -10.71 5.20 11.86
N ILE A 22 -11.77 5.11 11.05
CA ILE A 22 -11.61 4.88 9.61
C ILE A 22 -11.17 6.16 8.90
N HIS A 23 -10.07 6.05 8.19
CA HIS A 23 -9.52 7.06 7.31
C HIS A 23 -9.25 6.49 5.93
N ASN A 24 -8.85 7.33 4.99
CA ASN A 24 -8.31 6.85 3.72
C ASN A 24 -7.04 6.02 3.98
N PHE A 25 -7.13 4.71 3.82
CA PHE A 25 -6.10 3.75 4.20
C PHE A 25 -4.72 4.02 3.54
N PRO A 26 -4.63 4.24 2.20
CA PRO A 26 -3.37 4.59 1.57
C PRO A 26 -2.71 5.86 2.14
N LEU A 27 -3.50 6.86 2.49
CA LEU A 27 -3.02 8.09 3.13
C LEU A 27 -2.52 7.82 4.56
N ALA A 28 -3.22 6.97 5.33
CA ALA A 28 -2.81 6.57 6.67
C ALA A 28 -1.46 5.82 6.62
N CYS A 29 -1.26 4.89 5.67
CA CYS A 29 0.01 4.21 5.47
C CYS A 29 1.15 5.19 5.16
N ALA A 30 0.95 6.13 4.24
CA ALA A 30 1.97 7.12 3.90
C ALA A 30 2.32 8.03 5.09
N ARG A 31 1.33 8.40 5.92
CA ARG A 31 1.56 9.20 7.14
C ARG A 31 2.36 8.45 8.20
N LEU A 32 2.10 7.14 8.40
CA LEU A 32 2.86 6.32 9.32
C LEU A 32 4.33 6.16 8.92
N LEU A 33 4.59 6.12 7.61
CA LEU A 33 5.93 5.98 7.07
C LEU A 33 6.65 7.33 6.91
N ARG A 34 6.00 8.44 7.25
CA ARG A 34 6.58 9.78 7.13
C ARG A 34 7.88 9.88 7.95
N PRO A 35 9.00 10.34 7.37
CA PRO A 35 10.26 10.53 8.11
C PRO A 35 10.08 11.62 9.18
N LYS A 36 10.70 11.44 10.35
CA LYS A 36 10.66 12.41 11.46
C LYS A 36 11.47 13.68 11.18
N SER A 37 12.54 13.58 10.41
CA SER A 37 13.40 14.69 9.97
C SER A 37 13.42 14.77 8.45
N GLY A 38 13.51 15.99 7.90
CA GLY A 38 13.30 16.30 6.49
C GLY A 38 13.99 15.37 5.52
N GLY A 39 13.20 14.78 4.62
CA GLY A 39 13.64 13.78 3.65
C GLY A 39 13.78 14.33 2.23
N GLN A 40 14.29 15.56 2.03
CA GLN A 40 14.33 16.17 0.69
C GLN A 40 15.18 15.40 -0.34
N SER A 41 16.13 14.58 0.12
CA SER A 41 16.91 13.67 -0.74
C SER A 41 16.47 12.20 -0.64
N ALA A 42 15.54 11.87 0.24
CA ALA A 42 15.10 10.50 0.49
C ALA A 42 14.37 9.90 -0.71
N ARG A 43 14.50 8.58 -0.89
CA ARG A 43 13.85 7.77 -1.90
C ARG A 43 12.84 6.82 -1.26
N ALA A 44 11.67 6.65 -1.86
CA ALA A 44 10.68 5.68 -1.38
C ALA A 44 10.34 4.62 -2.43
N LEU A 45 10.07 3.41 -1.95
CA LEU A 45 9.55 2.29 -2.73
C LEU A 45 8.17 1.89 -2.19
N ASP A 46 7.19 1.79 -3.09
CA ASP A 46 5.83 1.32 -2.78
C ASP A 46 5.60 0.00 -3.53
N LEU A 47 5.71 -1.13 -2.82
CA LEU A 47 5.52 -2.48 -3.36
C LEU A 47 4.06 -2.91 -3.22
N GLY A 48 3.46 -3.34 -4.33
CA GLY A 48 2.02 -3.54 -4.41
C GLY A 48 1.28 -2.21 -4.43
N CYS A 49 1.81 -1.21 -5.15
CA CYS A 49 1.33 0.16 -5.15
C CYS A 49 -0.09 0.34 -5.72
N ALA A 50 -0.68 -0.70 -6.31
CA ALA A 50 -1.98 -0.69 -6.96
C ALA A 50 -2.12 0.52 -7.91
N VAL A 51 -3.05 1.43 -7.65
CA VAL A 51 -3.31 2.62 -8.46
C VAL A 51 -2.56 3.87 -7.96
N GLY A 52 -1.53 3.70 -7.12
CA GLY A 52 -0.52 4.69 -6.78
C GLY A 52 -0.91 5.71 -5.71
N ARG A 53 -2.01 5.54 -4.97
CA ARG A 53 -2.41 6.57 -3.99
C ARG A 53 -1.37 6.77 -2.89
N SER A 54 -0.88 5.70 -2.27
CA SER A 54 0.18 5.78 -1.26
C SER A 54 1.45 6.39 -1.83
N SER A 55 1.83 5.98 -3.05
CA SER A 55 3.02 6.51 -3.75
C SER A 55 2.92 8.03 -3.92
N PHE A 56 1.76 8.56 -4.33
CA PHE A 56 1.55 10.02 -4.44
C PHE A 56 1.63 10.71 -3.08
N GLU A 57 1.09 10.13 -2.02
CA GLU A 57 1.18 10.74 -0.69
C GLU A 57 2.61 10.71 -0.13
N LEU A 58 3.40 9.67 -0.41
CA LEU A 58 4.82 9.60 -0.06
C LEU A 58 5.63 10.71 -0.75
N ALA A 59 5.29 11.07 -2.00
CA ALA A 59 5.96 12.15 -2.74
C ALA A 59 5.87 13.54 -2.07
N ARG A 60 5.04 13.71 -1.03
CA ARG A 60 5.05 14.92 -0.19
C ARG A 60 6.28 15.03 0.70
N PHE A 61 6.93 13.89 0.99
CA PHE A 61 7.95 13.79 2.03
C PHE A 61 9.32 13.41 1.49
N VAL A 62 9.40 12.91 0.24
CA VAL A 62 10.63 12.41 -0.37
C VAL A 62 10.85 12.97 -1.77
N SER A 63 12.09 12.90 -2.26
CA SER A 63 12.47 13.39 -3.59
C SER A 63 11.91 12.52 -4.72
N THR A 64 11.93 11.20 -4.54
CA THR A 64 11.49 10.25 -5.57
C THR A 64 10.74 9.08 -4.97
N VAL A 65 9.72 8.61 -5.68
CA VAL A 65 8.93 7.43 -5.32
C VAL A 65 8.87 6.49 -6.52
N VAL A 66 9.18 5.23 -6.29
CA VAL A 66 8.99 4.15 -7.26
C VAL A 66 7.83 3.28 -6.79
N GLY A 67 6.74 3.23 -7.54
CA GLY A 67 5.63 2.32 -7.32
C GLY A 67 5.74 1.10 -8.21
N ILE A 68 5.65 -0.10 -7.63
CA ILE A 68 5.70 -1.37 -8.38
C ILE A 68 4.45 -2.19 -8.06
N ASP A 69 3.80 -2.70 -9.09
CA ASP A 69 2.65 -3.61 -8.95
C ASP A 69 2.66 -4.67 -10.05
N PHE A 70 2.17 -5.86 -9.73
CA PHE A 70 2.09 -6.97 -10.68
C PHE A 70 1.00 -6.74 -11.75
N SER A 71 -0.06 -6.02 -11.40
CA SER A 71 -1.23 -5.78 -12.26
C SER A 71 -0.94 -4.72 -13.33
N ARG A 72 -0.98 -5.12 -14.59
CA ARG A 72 -0.88 -4.18 -15.74
C ARG A 72 -1.98 -3.12 -15.71
N SER A 73 -3.20 -3.50 -15.31
CA SER A 73 -4.35 -2.57 -15.28
C SER A 73 -4.17 -1.51 -14.19
N PHE A 74 -3.64 -1.88 -13.02
CA PHE A 74 -3.35 -0.94 -11.95
C PHE A 74 -2.23 0.03 -12.35
N ILE A 75 -1.14 -0.47 -12.91
CA ILE A 75 -0.04 0.37 -13.37
C ILE A 75 -0.47 1.32 -14.51
N ARG A 76 -1.34 0.86 -15.43
CA ARG A 76 -1.91 1.73 -16.46
C ARG A 76 -2.69 2.89 -15.84
N ALA A 77 -3.55 2.59 -14.85
CA ALA A 77 -4.32 3.61 -14.13
C ALA A 77 -3.41 4.56 -13.32
N ALA A 78 -2.40 4.03 -12.62
CA ALA A 78 -1.42 4.82 -11.88
C ALA A 78 -0.63 5.77 -12.79
N ASN A 79 -0.17 5.31 -13.95
CA ASN A 79 0.50 6.13 -14.96
C ASN A 79 -0.44 7.20 -15.56
N GLN A 80 -1.71 6.87 -15.77
CA GLN A 80 -2.68 7.89 -16.21
C GLN A 80 -2.87 8.97 -15.15
N LEU A 81 -2.99 8.60 -13.86
CA LEU A 81 -3.07 9.53 -12.75
C LEU A 81 -1.79 10.39 -12.62
N GLN A 82 -0.63 9.79 -12.81
CA GLN A 82 0.65 10.48 -12.80
C GLN A 82 0.70 11.55 -13.92
N LYS A 83 0.33 11.19 -15.14
CA LYS A 83 0.37 12.09 -16.30
C LYS A 83 -0.73 13.18 -16.24
N LYS A 84 -1.98 12.77 -16.02
CA LYS A 84 -3.17 13.64 -16.15
C LYS A 84 -3.69 14.19 -14.82
N GLY A 85 -3.22 13.69 -13.66
CA GLY A 85 -3.71 14.07 -12.34
C GLY A 85 -5.11 13.53 -12.02
N MET A 86 -5.78 12.89 -12.98
CA MET A 86 -7.14 12.38 -12.81
C MET A 86 -7.43 11.17 -13.70
N ILE A 87 -8.44 10.39 -13.27
CA ILE A 87 -9.00 9.29 -14.04
C ILE A 87 -10.50 9.18 -13.81
N LYS A 88 -11.27 9.02 -14.90
CA LYS A 88 -12.71 8.71 -14.84
C LYS A 88 -12.89 7.20 -14.77
N PHE A 89 -13.80 6.74 -13.94
CA PHE A 89 -14.19 5.32 -13.87
C PHE A 89 -15.64 5.17 -13.46
N ARG A 90 -16.17 3.96 -13.56
CA ARG A 90 -17.55 3.64 -13.16
C ARG A 90 -17.55 2.97 -11.80
N LEU A 91 -18.26 3.55 -10.84
CA LEU A 91 -18.46 3.01 -9.51
C LEU A 91 -19.73 2.15 -9.51
N ARG A 92 -19.62 0.89 -9.08
CA ARG A 92 -20.73 -0.03 -8.99
C ARG A 92 -21.72 0.42 -7.91
N GLU A 93 -22.99 0.51 -8.27
CA GLU A 93 -24.06 0.91 -7.35
C GLU A 93 -24.87 -0.31 -6.89
N GLU A 94 -25.50 -1.04 -7.83
CA GLU A 94 -26.34 -2.19 -7.54
C GLU A 94 -26.48 -3.05 -8.80
N GLY A 95 -26.37 -4.37 -8.70
CA GLY A 95 -26.42 -5.25 -9.86
C GLY A 95 -25.43 -4.78 -10.94
N ASN A 96 -25.93 -4.45 -12.13
CA ASN A 96 -25.18 -3.90 -13.25
C ASN A 96 -25.17 -2.36 -13.27
N ALA A 97 -25.90 -1.70 -12.36
CA ALA A 97 -25.95 -0.25 -12.31
C ALA A 97 -24.64 0.31 -11.80
N THR A 98 -24.15 1.33 -12.50
CA THR A 98 -22.90 2.03 -12.16
C THR A 98 -23.08 3.53 -12.34
N ARG A 99 -22.34 4.35 -11.60
CA ARG A 99 -22.30 5.81 -11.83
C ARG A 99 -20.88 6.25 -12.21
N PRO A 100 -20.74 7.29 -13.06
CA PRO A 100 -19.44 7.85 -13.37
C PRO A 100 -18.89 8.61 -12.16
N VAL A 101 -17.59 8.45 -11.91
CA VAL A 101 -16.85 9.18 -10.86
C VAL A 101 -15.45 9.50 -11.35
N VAL A 102 -14.81 10.48 -10.69
CA VAL A 102 -13.46 10.94 -11.03
C VAL A 102 -12.56 10.80 -9.80
N ALA A 103 -11.53 9.98 -9.92
CA ALA A 103 -10.42 10.00 -8.97
C ALA A 103 -9.41 11.09 -9.36
N ARG A 104 -8.88 11.82 -8.37
CA ARG A 104 -7.92 12.92 -8.57
C ARG A 104 -6.74 12.76 -7.62
N VAL A 105 -5.55 12.99 -8.13
CA VAL A 105 -4.37 13.22 -7.29
C VAL A 105 -4.50 14.62 -6.67
N PRO A 106 -4.30 14.78 -5.35
CA PRO A 106 -4.36 16.07 -4.72
C PRO A 106 -3.41 17.10 -5.39
N PRO A 107 -3.85 18.34 -5.66
CA PRO A 107 -3.10 19.31 -6.48
C PRO A 107 -1.73 19.71 -5.89
N LYS A 108 -1.59 19.61 -4.54
CA LYS A 108 -0.32 19.93 -3.84
C LYS A 108 0.72 18.81 -3.91
N ILE A 109 0.48 17.73 -4.67
CA ILE A 109 1.44 16.64 -4.87
C ILE A 109 2.18 16.87 -6.18
N ASP A 110 3.50 16.92 -6.09
CA ASP A 110 4.36 16.91 -7.28
C ASP A 110 4.39 15.50 -7.88
N ARG A 111 3.64 15.31 -8.94
CA ARG A 111 3.50 14.02 -9.63
C ARG A 111 4.75 13.62 -10.41
N ALA A 112 5.65 14.54 -10.70
CA ALA A 112 6.90 14.24 -11.40
C ALA A 112 7.85 13.41 -10.53
N ARG A 113 7.71 13.49 -9.19
CA ARG A 113 8.50 12.69 -8.24
C ARG A 113 8.12 11.21 -8.23
N VAL A 114 7.02 10.81 -8.87
CA VAL A 114 6.50 9.43 -8.81
C VAL A 114 6.66 8.75 -10.16
N SER A 115 7.19 7.55 -10.15
CA SER A 115 7.24 6.67 -11.31
C SER A 115 6.56 5.33 -11.00
N PHE A 116 5.88 4.76 -11.98
CA PHE A 116 5.21 3.47 -11.83
C PHE A 116 5.69 2.47 -12.88
N ARG A 117 5.95 1.25 -12.43
CA ARG A 117 6.34 0.16 -13.32
C ARG A 117 5.69 -1.16 -12.93
N LYS A 118 5.37 -1.99 -13.92
CA LYS A 118 4.95 -3.36 -13.68
C LYS A 118 6.13 -4.16 -13.16
N GLY A 119 5.92 -4.97 -12.12
CA GLY A 119 6.94 -5.85 -11.58
C GLY A 119 6.35 -6.85 -10.60
N ASP A 120 7.11 -7.92 -10.38
CA ASP A 120 6.83 -8.93 -9.36
C ASP A 120 7.70 -8.65 -8.14
N ALA A 121 7.09 -8.54 -6.96
CA ALA A 121 7.81 -8.30 -5.70
C ALA A 121 8.81 -9.42 -5.33
N LEU A 122 8.63 -10.62 -5.88
CA LEU A 122 9.57 -11.74 -5.71
C LEU A 122 10.70 -11.78 -6.74
N HIS A 123 10.61 -10.97 -7.81
CA HIS A 123 11.56 -10.94 -8.93
C HIS A 123 11.87 -9.51 -9.36
N LEU A 124 12.33 -8.69 -8.42
CA LEU A 124 12.70 -7.30 -8.69
C LEU A 124 14.05 -7.20 -9.42
N PRO A 125 14.25 -6.19 -10.25
CA PRO A 125 15.53 -5.95 -10.91
C PRO A 125 16.65 -5.71 -9.88
N LYS A 126 17.82 -6.34 -10.08
CA LYS A 126 18.98 -6.18 -9.18
C LYS A 126 19.49 -4.72 -9.11
N ASN A 127 19.32 -3.95 -10.16
CA ASN A 127 19.72 -2.54 -10.23
C ASN A 127 18.67 -1.57 -9.65
N LEU A 128 17.65 -2.05 -8.94
CA LEU A 128 16.63 -1.20 -8.32
C LEU A 128 17.24 -0.33 -7.20
N GLY A 129 18.25 -0.88 -6.51
CA GLY A 129 18.92 -0.25 -5.38
C GLY A 129 18.09 -0.31 -4.10
N SER A 130 18.54 0.40 -3.06
CA SER A 130 17.85 0.49 -1.78
C SER A 130 17.14 1.83 -1.60
N PHE A 131 16.21 1.88 -0.65
CA PHE A 131 15.31 3.01 -0.41
C PHE A 131 15.28 3.37 1.07
N ASP A 132 15.16 4.65 1.37
CA ASP A 132 15.05 5.15 2.74
C ASP A 132 13.72 4.80 3.38
N LEU A 133 12.67 4.74 2.55
CA LEU A 133 11.31 4.36 2.94
C LEU A 133 10.80 3.25 2.02
N VAL A 134 10.37 2.14 2.61
CA VAL A 134 9.73 1.05 1.87
C VAL A 134 8.34 0.79 2.45
N LEU A 135 7.34 0.82 1.58
CA LEU A 135 5.96 0.47 1.89
C LEU A 135 5.60 -0.86 1.21
N ALA A 136 5.02 -1.79 1.96
CA ALA A 136 4.37 -2.97 1.44
C ALA A 136 2.99 -3.12 2.11
N ALA A 137 2.00 -2.42 1.54
CA ALA A 137 0.67 -2.33 2.12
C ALA A 137 -0.25 -3.44 1.60
N ASN A 138 -0.71 -4.32 2.51
CA ASN A 138 -1.58 -5.46 2.21
C ASN A 138 -1.05 -6.35 1.07
N LEU A 139 0.26 -6.57 1.07
CA LEU A 139 0.97 -7.30 0.02
C LEU A 139 1.34 -8.74 0.43
N ILE A 140 1.79 -8.97 1.67
CA ILE A 140 2.41 -10.24 2.05
C ILE A 140 1.46 -11.43 1.93
N ASP A 141 0.18 -11.25 2.19
CA ASP A 141 -0.88 -12.25 2.04
C ASP A 141 -1.39 -12.42 0.59
N ARG A 142 -0.70 -11.77 -0.36
CA ARG A 142 -0.91 -11.85 -1.82
C ARG A 142 0.33 -12.36 -2.56
N LEU A 143 1.35 -12.87 -1.84
CA LEU A 143 2.58 -13.37 -2.43
C LEU A 143 2.60 -14.91 -2.42
N PRO A 144 3.09 -15.55 -3.48
CA PRO A 144 3.29 -17.01 -3.51
C PRO A 144 4.29 -17.51 -2.47
N ASP A 145 5.24 -16.67 -2.05
CA ASP A 145 6.23 -16.98 -1.03
C ASP A 145 6.53 -15.79 -0.11
N PRO A 146 5.68 -15.55 0.90
CA PRO A 146 5.85 -14.44 1.83
C PRO A 146 7.11 -14.58 2.70
N LYS A 147 7.53 -15.81 3.04
CA LYS A 147 8.76 -16.05 3.84
C LYS A 147 10.00 -15.64 3.06
N LYS A 148 10.12 -16.03 1.78
CA LYS A 148 11.22 -15.63 0.89
C LYS A 148 11.28 -14.10 0.75
N PHE A 149 10.13 -13.47 0.54
CA PHE A 149 10.03 -12.01 0.44
C PHE A 149 10.56 -11.33 1.70
N LEU A 150 10.04 -11.68 2.87
CA LEU A 150 10.36 -11.04 4.14
C LEU A 150 11.81 -11.26 4.58
N ALA A 151 12.33 -12.49 4.44
CA ALA A 151 13.64 -12.85 4.99
C ALA A 151 14.81 -12.61 4.04
N LYS A 152 14.58 -12.61 2.71
CA LYS A 152 15.67 -12.57 1.73
C LYS A 152 15.64 -11.35 0.81
N LEU A 153 14.45 -10.91 0.39
CA LEU A 153 14.37 -9.85 -0.63
C LEU A 153 14.19 -8.48 -0.01
N LEU A 154 13.31 -8.38 0.97
CA LEU A 154 12.96 -7.11 1.60
C LEU A 154 14.13 -6.41 2.33
N PRO A 155 15.04 -7.14 3.04
CA PRO A 155 16.18 -6.49 3.67
C PRO A 155 17.07 -5.71 2.70
N ASP A 156 17.27 -6.19 1.48
CA ASP A 156 18.13 -5.53 0.49
C ASP A 156 17.51 -4.27 -0.10
N LEU A 157 16.19 -4.13 0.00
CA LEU A 157 15.45 -2.98 -0.52
C LEU A 157 15.43 -1.78 0.43
N VAL A 158 15.77 -1.98 1.71
CA VAL A 158 15.77 -0.90 2.71
C VAL A 158 17.20 -0.45 2.97
N SER A 159 17.48 0.84 2.87
CA SER A 159 18.78 1.43 3.20
C SER A 159 19.11 1.26 4.69
N PRO A 160 20.38 1.23 5.09
CA PRO A 160 20.74 1.28 6.51
C PRO A 160 20.04 2.43 7.24
N LYS A 161 19.47 2.16 8.42
CA LYS A 161 18.61 3.09 9.19
C LYS A 161 17.31 3.51 8.48
N GLY A 162 17.03 3.02 7.27
CA GLY A 162 15.79 3.24 6.55
C GLY A 162 14.58 2.60 7.25
N HIS A 163 13.40 2.98 6.83
CA HIS A 163 12.15 2.54 7.45
C HIS A 163 11.33 1.68 6.51
N LEU A 164 10.72 0.67 7.07
CA LEU A 164 9.81 -0.25 6.40
C LEU A 164 8.45 -0.22 7.10
N LEU A 165 7.39 0.07 6.36
CA LEU A 165 6.01 -0.16 6.81
C LEU A 165 5.44 -1.36 6.10
N LEU A 166 5.06 -2.36 6.89
CA LEU A 166 4.26 -3.49 6.44
C LEU A 166 2.86 -3.37 7.00
N THR A 167 1.86 -3.57 6.17
CA THR A 167 0.48 -3.76 6.64
C THR A 167 -0.10 -5.04 6.06
N SER A 168 -0.91 -5.75 6.82
CA SER A 168 -1.66 -6.89 6.31
C SER A 168 -2.90 -7.18 7.16
N PRO A 169 -4.05 -7.48 6.55
CA PRO A 169 -5.20 -8.06 7.24
C PRO A 169 -5.03 -9.57 7.47
N TYR A 170 -3.92 -10.16 6.98
CA TYR A 170 -3.64 -11.60 7.01
C TYR A 170 -4.78 -12.45 6.40
N THR A 171 -5.42 -11.90 5.38
CA THR A 171 -6.49 -12.59 4.63
C THR A 171 -5.87 -13.53 3.60
N TRP A 172 -5.31 -14.63 4.10
CA TRP A 172 -4.69 -15.63 3.26
C TRP A 172 -5.73 -16.30 2.34
N THR A 173 -5.42 -16.40 1.05
CA THR A 173 -6.23 -17.14 0.08
C THR A 173 -5.33 -18.02 -0.78
N SER A 174 -5.80 -19.22 -1.13
CA SER A 174 -5.04 -20.18 -1.95
C SER A 174 -4.82 -19.71 -3.38
N GLU A 175 -5.57 -18.69 -3.82
CA GLU A 175 -5.38 -18.02 -5.12
C GLU A 175 -3.99 -17.37 -5.24
N TYR A 176 -3.47 -16.80 -4.14
CA TYR A 176 -2.19 -16.09 -4.13
C TYR A 176 -1.10 -16.86 -3.41
N THR A 177 -1.43 -17.43 -2.24
CA THR A 177 -0.47 -18.06 -1.35
C THR A 177 -0.90 -19.52 -1.12
N PRO A 178 -0.07 -20.53 -1.47
CA PRO A 178 -0.37 -21.92 -1.13
C PRO A 178 -0.62 -22.10 0.36
N LYS A 179 -1.61 -22.92 0.75
CA LYS A 179 -1.99 -23.11 2.17
C LYS A 179 -0.83 -23.52 3.07
N SER A 180 0.12 -24.30 2.54
CA SER A 180 1.34 -24.73 3.26
C SER A 180 2.30 -23.58 3.64
N LYS A 181 2.10 -22.39 3.04
CA LYS A 181 2.91 -21.18 3.30
C LYS A 181 2.16 -20.13 4.12
N TRP A 182 0.93 -20.37 4.53
CA TRP A 182 0.18 -19.48 5.41
C TRP A 182 0.84 -19.40 6.79
N PHE A 183 0.84 -18.25 7.37
CA PHE A 183 1.31 -18.07 8.75
C PHE A 183 0.16 -18.38 9.70
N GLN A 184 0.40 -19.23 10.72
CA GLN A 184 -0.59 -19.51 11.76
C GLN A 184 -0.65 -18.35 12.77
N ASP A 185 0.50 -17.94 13.31
CA ASP A 185 0.67 -16.68 14.01
C ASP A 185 1.45 -15.72 13.09
N SER A 186 0.70 -14.87 12.41
CA SER A 186 1.27 -14.01 11.39
C SER A 186 2.23 -12.98 11.97
N PHE A 187 1.88 -12.36 13.10
CA PHE A 187 2.76 -11.35 13.69
C PHE A 187 4.03 -11.96 14.30
N ALA A 188 3.93 -13.07 15.03
CA ALA A 188 5.10 -13.76 15.57
C ALA A 188 6.04 -14.24 14.45
N THR A 189 5.48 -14.77 13.37
CA THR A 189 6.26 -15.19 12.19
C THR A 189 6.94 -13.98 11.53
N LEU A 190 6.21 -12.88 11.30
CA LEU A 190 6.75 -11.64 10.75
C LEU A 190 7.91 -11.11 11.60
N LYS A 191 7.72 -11.04 12.92
CA LYS A 191 8.73 -10.60 13.88
C LYS A 191 9.97 -11.49 13.84
N LYS A 192 9.79 -12.81 13.80
CA LYS A 192 10.90 -13.78 13.71
C LYS A 192 11.73 -13.57 12.43
N LEU A 193 11.07 -13.36 11.28
CA LEU A 193 11.72 -13.21 9.98
C LEU A 193 12.45 -11.86 9.82
N LEU A 194 11.90 -10.79 10.40
CA LEU A 194 12.47 -9.45 10.25
C LEU A 194 13.53 -9.11 11.29
N ARG A 195 13.44 -9.68 12.50
CA ARG A 195 14.37 -9.41 13.62
C ARG A 195 15.86 -9.44 13.28
N PRO A 196 16.36 -10.29 12.39
CA PRO A 196 17.78 -10.29 12.04
C PRO A 196 18.27 -9.00 11.36
N HIS A 197 17.37 -8.24 10.73
CA HIS A 197 17.70 -7.07 9.93
C HIS A 197 16.99 -5.79 10.37
N PHE A 198 15.95 -5.92 11.19
CA PHE A 198 15.08 -4.79 11.55
C PHE A 198 14.72 -4.78 13.02
N ARG A 199 14.58 -3.58 13.57
CA ARG A 199 13.98 -3.31 14.87
C ARG A 199 12.55 -2.82 14.68
N LEU A 200 11.58 -3.40 15.39
CA LEU A 200 10.20 -2.91 15.44
C LEU A 200 10.14 -1.56 16.15
N ILE A 201 9.58 -0.54 15.51
CA ILE A 201 9.44 0.81 16.04
C ILE A 201 8.01 1.05 16.56
N HIS A 202 7.02 0.59 15.80
CA HIS A 202 5.62 0.82 16.12
C HIS A 202 4.73 -0.27 15.56
N ARG A 203 3.63 -0.55 16.23
CA ARG A 203 2.57 -1.44 15.75
C ARG A 203 1.21 -0.89 16.13
N GLN A 204 0.27 -0.91 15.20
CA GLN A 204 -1.13 -0.54 15.45
C GLN A 204 -2.07 -1.21 14.45
N HIS A 205 -3.36 -1.25 14.78
CA HIS A 205 -4.38 -1.61 13.81
C HIS A 205 -4.76 -0.41 12.96
N LEU A 206 -4.85 -0.63 11.65
CA LEU A 206 -5.38 0.34 10.69
C LEU A 206 -6.72 -0.17 10.17
N PRO A 207 -7.84 0.38 10.64
CA PRO A 207 -9.14 0.02 10.11
C PRO A 207 -9.36 0.61 8.72
N PHE A 208 -10.05 -0.13 7.87
CA PHE A 208 -10.44 0.33 6.55
C PHE A 208 -11.75 -0.32 6.08
N VAL A 209 -12.38 0.32 5.09
CA VAL A 209 -13.61 -0.15 4.48
C VAL A 209 -13.41 -0.36 3.00
N LEU A 210 -13.76 -1.54 2.51
CA LEU A 210 -13.86 -1.86 1.10
C LEU A 210 -15.34 -1.81 0.67
N ARG A 211 -15.64 -1.01 -0.33
CA ARG A 211 -16.98 -0.94 -0.91
C ARG A 211 -17.08 -1.91 -2.07
N GLU A 212 -17.95 -2.91 -1.96
CA GLU A 212 -18.28 -3.79 -3.07
C GLU A 212 -19.36 -3.17 -3.97
N HIS A 213 -20.44 -2.66 -3.36
CA HIS A 213 -21.49 -1.89 -4.01
C HIS A 213 -22.18 -0.97 -2.99
N ARG A 214 -23.24 -0.22 -3.37
CA ARG A 214 -23.85 0.82 -2.54
C ARG A 214 -24.31 0.36 -1.16
N ARG A 215 -24.67 -0.92 -1.00
CA ARG A 215 -25.23 -1.50 0.24
C ARG A 215 -24.34 -2.54 0.91
N LYS A 216 -23.16 -2.89 0.31
CA LYS A 216 -22.27 -3.91 0.86
C LYS A 216 -20.86 -3.38 1.01
N PHE A 217 -20.37 -3.49 2.23
CA PHE A 217 -19.05 -3.02 2.63
C PHE A 217 -18.36 -4.09 3.48
N GLN A 218 -17.07 -4.25 3.30
CA GLN A 218 -16.23 -5.04 4.18
C GLN A 218 -15.49 -4.10 5.12
N TYR A 219 -15.69 -4.24 6.42
CA TYR A 219 -14.91 -3.57 7.46
C TYR A 219 -13.80 -4.50 7.91
N THR A 220 -12.56 -4.04 7.83
CA THR A 220 -11.37 -4.86 8.03
C THR A 220 -10.32 -4.07 8.78
N PHE A 221 -9.43 -4.77 9.49
CA PHE A 221 -8.25 -4.20 10.15
C PHE A 221 -7.00 -4.76 9.52
N ALA A 222 -6.07 -3.89 9.14
CA ALA A 222 -4.71 -4.31 8.84
C ALA A 222 -3.84 -4.14 10.09
N ASP A 223 -3.04 -5.14 10.39
CA ASP A 223 -1.93 -5.02 11.34
C ASP A 223 -0.81 -4.22 10.66
N ALA A 224 -0.57 -3.00 11.13
CA ALA A 224 0.45 -2.11 10.60
C ALA A 224 1.68 -2.13 11.50
N THR A 225 2.82 -2.53 10.96
CA THR A 225 4.07 -2.65 11.68
C THR A 225 5.15 -1.79 11.00
N LEU A 226 5.70 -0.84 11.76
CA LEU A 226 6.79 0.05 11.33
C LEU A 226 8.11 -0.47 11.89
N TRP A 227 9.07 -0.65 11.01
CA TRP A 227 10.39 -1.20 11.30
C TRP A 227 11.48 -0.25 10.86
N GLN A 228 12.60 -0.28 11.56
CA GLN A 228 13.82 0.40 11.15
C GLN A 228 14.92 -0.63 10.88
N LYS A 229 15.61 -0.51 9.76
CA LYS A 229 16.78 -1.34 9.46
C LYS A 229 17.91 -1.02 10.42
N ILE A 230 18.51 -2.04 11.00
CA ILE A 230 19.68 -1.97 11.91
C ILE A 230 20.99 -1.93 11.13
#